data_6f112d38e33d7bd94454f2d9c455148d
#
_entry.id   6f112d38e33d7bd94454f2d9c455148d
#
_cell.length_a   1.000
_cell.length_b   1.000
_cell.length_c   1.000
_cell.angle_alpha   90.00
_cell.angle_beta   90.00
_cell.angle_gamma   90.00
#
_symmetry.space_group_name_H-M   'P 1'
#
loop_
_entity.id
_entity.type
_entity.pdbx_description
1 polymer ?
#
loop_
_entity_poly.entity_id
_entity_poly.type
_entity_poly.pdbx_seq_one_letter_code
_entity_poly.pdbx_strand_id
1 'polypeptide(L)'
;MHKKKNAAKMRWNGGNYLLEGITSEAFIKGCSAIGAGIAMIAGVGPGIGQGIAAGHAAAAVGRNPGAKGDVTSTMLLGQAVAETTGLYGLLIAMLLLFVKPLLP
;
A
#
# COMPACT_ATOMS: atom_id res chain seq x y z
N MET A 1 -40.60 25.87 10.13
CA MET A 1 -39.42 25.22 9.50
C MET A 1 -38.89 24.15 10.45
N HIS A 2 -39.48 22.93 10.38
CA HIS A 2 -39.19 21.83 11.30
C HIS A 2 -38.07 20.98 10.73
N LYS A 3 -36.83 21.12 11.26
CA LYS A 3 -35.80 20.11 11.14
C LYS A 3 -36.18 18.89 11.95
N LYS A 4 -36.82 17.92 11.30
CA LYS A 4 -36.97 16.58 11.91
C LYS A 4 -35.56 15.98 12.04
N LYS A 5 -35.04 16.02 13.26
CA LYS A 5 -33.94 15.16 13.69
C LYS A 5 -34.47 13.74 13.65
N ASN A 6 -34.18 12.99 12.61
CA ASN A 6 -34.37 11.55 12.63
C ASN A 6 -33.27 10.98 13.55
N ALA A 7 -33.59 10.96 14.85
CA ALA A 7 -32.89 10.09 15.77
C ALA A 7 -33.20 8.65 15.33
N ALA A 8 -32.21 7.98 14.76
CA ALA A 8 -32.30 6.57 14.46
C ALA A 8 -32.69 5.86 15.78
N LYS A 9 -33.92 5.36 15.86
CA LYS A 9 -34.36 4.54 16.97
C LYS A 9 -33.47 3.30 16.98
N MET A 10 -32.63 3.24 18.00
CA MET A 10 -31.82 2.06 18.30
C MET A 10 -32.79 0.91 18.64
N ARG A 11 -33.14 0.15 17.64
CA ARG A 11 -34.02 -1.00 17.79
C ARG A 11 -33.15 -2.22 18.06
N TRP A 12 -33.22 -2.73 19.27
CA TRP A 12 -32.51 -3.90 19.74
C TRP A 12 -33.00 -5.16 19.00
N ASN A 13 -32.33 -5.56 17.93
CA ASN A 13 -32.54 -6.82 17.21
C ASN A 13 -31.22 -7.61 17.26
N GLY A 14 -31.06 -8.36 18.32
CA GLY A 14 -30.05 -9.40 18.57
C GLY A 14 -28.99 -9.68 17.49
N GLY A 15 -28.07 -8.72 17.22
CA GLY A 15 -26.91 -8.97 16.37
C GLY A 15 -26.66 -7.99 15.22
N ASN A 16 -27.66 -7.23 14.78
CA ASN A 16 -27.52 -6.40 13.56
C ASN A 16 -27.16 -4.93 13.79
N TYR A 17 -27.02 -4.48 15.04
CA TYR A 17 -26.77 -3.07 15.38
C TYR A 17 -25.38 -2.57 14.96
N LEU A 18 -24.43 -3.46 14.74
CA LEU A 18 -23.10 -3.07 14.22
C LEU A 18 -23.12 -2.72 12.73
N LEU A 19 -24.13 -3.20 12.00
CA LEU A 19 -24.26 -3.00 10.55
C LEU A 19 -25.30 -1.94 10.16
N GLU A 20 -26.26 -1.62 11.05
CA GLU A 20 -27.31 -0.61 10.76
C GLU A 20 -26.77 0.83 10.67
N GLY A 21 -25.54 1.10 11.14
CA GLY A 21 -24.88 2.40 11.01
C GLY A 21 -23.90 2.48 9.86
N ILE A 22 -23.60 1.36 9.20
CA ILE A 22 -22.61 1.32 8.09
C ILE A 22 -23.36 1.44 6.78
N THR A 23 -23.24 2.60 6.14
CA THR A 23 -23.72 2.77 4.76
C THR A 23 -22.87 1.94 3.82
N SER A 24 -23.41 1.54 2.66
CA SER A 24 -22.65 0.87 1.61
C SER A 24 -21.42 1.68 1.20
N GLU A 25 -21.53 3.00 1.20
CA GLU A 25 -20.41 3.90 0.91
C GLU A 25 -19.32 3.82 1.98
N ALA A 26 -19.66 3.83 3.26
CA ALA A 26 -18.71 3.71 4.35
C ALA A 26 -18.00 2.34 4.32
N PHE A 27 -18.72 1.27 4.00
CA PHE A 27 -18.16 -0.07 3.85
C PHE A 27 -17.16 -0.13 2.69
N ILE A 28 -17.51 0.40 1.51
CA ILE A 28 -16.62 0.43 0.34
C ILE A 28 -15.36 1.24 0.64
N LYS A 29 -15.48 2.41 1.29
CA LYS A 29 -14.34 3.23 1.70
C LYS A 29 -13.42 2.49 2.68
N GLY A 30 -13.99 1.78 3.64
CA GLY A 30 -13.23 0.95 4.58
C GLY A 30 -12.46 -0.17 3.87
N CYS A 31 -13.12 -0.90 2.98
CA CYS A 31 -12.49 -1.95 2.18
C CYS A 31 -11.40 -1.38 1.26
N SER A 32 -11.62 -0.21 0.65
CA SER A 32 -10.62 0.45 -0.19
C SER A 32 -9.40 0.86 0.62
N ALA A 33 -9.58 1.38 1.82
CA ALA A 33 -8.47 1.74 2.71
C ALA A 33 -7.64 0.52 3.12
N ILE A 34 -8.30 -0.58 3.48
CA ILE A 34 -7.62 -1.85 3.79
C ILE A 34 -6.90 -2.40 2.56
N GLY A 35 -7.57 -2.43 1.41
CA GLY A 35 -7.00 -2.87 0.14
C GLY A 35 -5.76 -2.06 -0.26
N ALA A 36 -5.80 -0.74 -0.06
CA ALA A 36 -4.65 0.14 -0.30
C ALA A 36 -3.47 -0.21 0.61
N GLY A 37 -3.73 -0.47 1.90
CA GLY A 37 -2.70 -0.92 2.83
C GLY A 37 -2.08 -2.26 2.42
N ILE A 38 -2.91 -3.22 1.98
CA ILE A 38 -2.44 -4.53 1.49
C ILE A 38 -1.62 -4.37 0.20
N ALA A 39 -2.02 -3.49 -0.71
CA ALA A 39 -1.27 -3.23 -1.95
C ALA A 39 0.16 -2.76 -1.68
N MET A 40 0.40 -2.04 -0.57
CA MET A 40 1.75 -1.59 -0.17
C MET A 40 2.68 -2.72 0.26
N ILE A 41 2.16 -3.92 0.53
CA ILE A 41 2.99 -5.11 0.81
C ILE A 41 3.87 -5.47 -0.40
N ALA A 42 3.48 -5.07 -1.61
CA ALA A 42 4.30 -5.23 -2.82
C ALA A 42 5.71 -4.62 -2.68
N GLY A 43 5.90 -3.61 -1.84
CA GLY A 43 7.20 -2.99 -1.56
C GLY A 43 8.15 -3.85 -0.71
N VAL A 44 7.65 -4.86 0.00
CA VAL A 44 8.46 -5.70 0.90
C VAL A 44 9.50 -6.52 0.11
N GLY A 45 9.10 -7.10 -1.03
CA GLY A 45 10.01 -7.88 -1.88
C GLY A 45 11.20 -7.07 -2.39
N PRO A 46 10.97 -5.99 -3.13
CA PRO A 46 12.03 -5.09 -3.57
C PRO A 46 12.87 -4.56 -2.40
N GLY A 47 12.25 -4.14 -1.29
CA GLY A 47 12.97 -3.62 -0.13
C GLY A 47 13.99 -4.62 0.45
N ILE A 48 13.59 -5.88 0.62
CA ILE A 48 14.49 -6.93 1.08
C ILE A 48 15.57 -7.22 0.02
N GLY A 49 15.18 -7.39 -1.24
CA GLY A 49 16.10 -7.70 -2.32
C GLY A 49 17.16 -6.60 -2.51
N GLN A 50 16.76 -5.35 -2.48
CA GLN A 50 17.65 -4.20 -2.60
C GLN A 50 18.59 -4.07 -1.40
N GLY A 51 18.12 -4.36 -0.18
CA GLY A 51 18.97 -4.38 1.01
C GLY A 51 20.05 -5.45 0.92
N ILE A 52 19.71 -6.65 0.46
CA ILE A 52 20.66 -7.74 0.23
C ILE A 52 21.68 -7.35 -0.86
N ALA A 53 21.21 -6.82 -1.98
CA ALA A 53 22.08 -6.37 -3.08
C ALA A 53 23.06 -5.29 -2.61
N ALA A 54 22.59 -4.32 -1.81
CA ALA A 54 23.45 -3.28 -1.25
C ALA A 54 24.51 -3.85 -0.30
N GLY A 55 24.16 -4.82 0.54
CA GLY A 55 25.10 -5.52 1.41
C GLY A 55 26.19 -6.26 0.63
N HIS A 56 25.81 -6.98 -0.42
CA HIS A 56 26.78 -7.66 -1.30
C HIS A 56 27.67 -6.68 -2.06
N ALA A 57 27.12 -5.57 -2.56
CA ALA A 57 27.87 -4.53 -3.22
C ALA A 57 28.89 -3.88 -2.27
N ALA A 58 28.50 -3.55 -1.05
CA ALA A 58 29.42 -3.02 -0.05
C ALA A 58 30.57 -3.98 0.25
N ALA A 59 30.26 -5.27 0.41
CA ALA A 59 31.29 -6.30 0.61
C ALA A 59 32.22 -6.46 -0.61
N ALA A 60 31.70 -6.36 -1.83
CA ALA A 60 32.50 -6.42 -3.06
C ALA A 60 33.44 -5.23 -3.17
N VAL A 61 32.97 -4.02 -2.89
CA VAL A 61 33.82 -2.80 -2.87
C VAL A 61 34.89 -2.89 -1.78
N GLY A 62 34.53 -3.44 -0.61
CA GLY A 62 35.48 -3.67 0.47
C GLY A 62 36.64 -4.60 0.07
N ARG A 63 36.34 -5.63 -0.74
CA ARG A 63 37.37 -6.54 -1.27
C ARG A 63 38.16 -5.96 -2.45
N ASN A 64 37.51 -5.14 -3.27
CA ASN A 64 38.16 -4.51 -4.45
C ASN A 64 37.68 -3.05 -4.58
N PRO A 65 38.35 -2.11 -3.91
CA PRO A 65 37.97 -0.69 -3.95
C PRO A 65 38.01 -0.09 -5.36
N GLY A 66 38.87 -0.63 -6.26
CA GLY A 66 38.96 -0.19 -7.64
C GLY A 66 37.70 -0.46 -8.47
N ALA A 67 36.90 -1.46 -8.10
CA ALA A 67 35.66 -1.82 -8.78
C ALA A 67 34.45 -1.05 -8.30
N LYS A 68 34.61 -0.06 -7.43
CA LYS A 68 33.47 0.69 -6.80
C LYS A 68 32.49 1.22 -7.84
N GLY A 69 32.97 1.82 -8.92
CA GLY A 69 32.11 2.41 -9.95
C GLY A 69 31.22 1.35 -10.64
N ASP A 70 31.82 0.25 -11.07
CA ASP A 70 31.13 -0.82 -11.81
C ASP A 70 30.12 -1.55 -10.89
N VAL A 71 30.54 -1.84 -9.65
CA VAL A 71 29.69 -2.48 -8.66
C VAL A 71 28.47 -1.59 -8.36
N THR A 72 28.68 -0.29 -8.12
CA THR A 72 27.60 0.63 -7.78
C THR A 72 26.64 0.80 -8.94
N SER A 73 27.12 0.99 -10.16
CA SER A 73 26.26 1.19 -11.34
C SER A 73 25.44 -0.06 -11.66
N THR A 74 26.04 -1.24 -11.60
CA THR A 74 25.34 -2.51 -11.83
C THR A 74 24.28 -2.75 -10.74
N MET A 75 24.60 -2.50 -9.48
CA MET A 75 23.67 -2.61 -8.36
C MET A 75 22.49 -1.66 -8.54
N LEU A 76 22.73 -0.38 -8.82
CA LEU A 76 21.68 0.63 -8.97
C LEU A 76 20.74 0.30 -10.13
N LEU A 77 21.27 -0.20 -11.25
CA LEU A 77 20.44 -0.63 -12.38
C LEU A 77 19.49 -1.76 -11.98
N GLY A 78 19.99 -2.78 -11.30
CA GLY A 78 19.16 -3.87 -10.82
C GLY A 78 18.11 -3.43 -9.80
N GLN A 79 18.50 -2.54 -8.88
CA GLN A 79 17.58 -1.98 -7.89
C GLN A 79 16.48 -1.12 -8.54
N ALA A 80 16.81 -0.29 -9.52
CA ALA A 80 15.84 0.53 -10.23
C ALA A 80 14.77 -0.31 -10.93
N VAL A 81 15.16 -1.43 -11.53
CA VAL A 81 14.20 -2.38 -12.13
C VAL A 81 13.34 -3.06 -11.05
N ALA A 82 13.94 -3.49 -9.96
CA ALA A 82 13.22 -4.15 -8.87
C ALA A 82 12.20 -3.22 -8.19
N GLU A 83 12.52 -1.92 -8.07
CA GLU A 83 11.65 -0.91 -7.46
C GLU A 83 10.31 -0.75 -8.17
N THR A 84 10.23 -1.02 -9.47
CA THR A 84 9.00 -0.89 -10.26
C THR A 84 7.85 -1.72 -9.67
N THR A 85 8.13 -2.85 -9.05
CA THR A 85 7.11 -3.69 -8.40
C THR A 85 6.46 -2.98 -7.22
N GLY A 86 7.26 -2.30 -6.39
CA GLY A 86 6.75 -1.45 -5.29
C GLY A 86 5.92 -0.28 -5.81
N LEU A 87 6.34 0.34 -6.91
CA LEU A 87 5.62 1.44 -7.55
C LEU A 87 4.24 1.01 -8.07
N TYR A 88 4.10 -0.21 -8.61
CA TYR A 88 2.79 -0.73 -8.99
C TYR A 88 1.85 -0.87 -7.79
N GLY A 89 2.36 -1.37 -6.65
CA GLY A 89 1.58 -1.42 -5.41
C GLY A 89 1.15 -0.04 -4.94
N LEU A 90 2.07 0.94 -4.98
CA LEU A 90 1.76 2.34 -4.65
C LEU A 90 0.69 2.91 -5.58
N LEU A 91 0.79 2.68 -6.89
CA LEU A 91 -0.20 3.15 -7.86
C LEU A 91 -1.60 2.62 -7.54
N ILE A 92 -1.72 1.31 -7.25
CA ILE A 92 -3.00 0.70 -6.88
C ILE A 92 -3.52 1.30 -5.57
N ALA A 93 -2.67 1.48 -4.57
CA ALA A 93 -3.04 2.12 -3.30
C ALA A 93 -3.58 3.53 -3.51
N MET A 94 -2.93 4.33 -4.34
CA MET A 94 -3.36 5.69 -4.70
C MET A 94 -4.71 5.69 -5.42
N LEU A 95 -4.91 4.77 -6.37
CA LEU A 95 -6.19 4.62 -7.07
C LEU A 95 -7.32 4.29 -6.09
N LEU A 96 -7.09 3.37 -5.15
CA LEU A 96 -8.09 2.97 -4.17
C LEU A 96 -8.45 4.06 -3.16
N LEU A 97 -7.49 4.95 -2.82
CA LEU A 97 -7.70 6.00 -1.82
C LEU A 97 -8.27 7.29 -2.43
N PHE A 98 -7.83 7.69 -3.62
CA PHE A 98 -8.12 9.01 -4.16
C PHE A 98 -9.03 9.01 -5.39
N VAL A 99 -9.07 7.91 -6.14
CA VAL A 99 -10.02 7.78 -7.23
C VAL A 99 -11.32 7.21 -6.66
N LYS A 100 -12.46 7.78 -7.06
CA LYS A 100 -13.77 7.27 -6.65
C LYS A 100 -13.83 5.77 -6.89
N PRO A 101 -14.41 4.99 -5.96
CA PRO A 101 -14.50 3.55 -6.13
C PRO A 101 -15.09 3.24 -7.50
N LEU A 102 -14.48 2.29 -8.19
CA LEU A 102 -14.86 1.83 -9.54
C LEU A 102 -16.26 1.23 -9.61
N LEU A 103 -16.92 1.07 -8.47
CA LEU A 103 -18.29 0.59 -8.36
C LEU A 103 -19.22 1.76 -8.05
N PRO A 104 -20.34 1.87 -8.78
CA PRO A 104 -21.33 2.91 -8.60
C PRO A 104 -22.03 2.83 -7.23
#